data_26a74c14f10ead30d16cfc194da8fb82
#
_entry.id   26a74c14f10ead30d16cfc194da8fb82
#
_cell.length_a   1.000
_cell.length_b   1.000
_cell.length_c   1.000
_cell.angle_alpha   90.00
_cell.angle_beta   90.00
_cell.angle_gamma   90.00
#
_symmetry.space_group_name_H-M   'P 1'
#
loop_
_entity.id
_entity.type
_entity.pdbx_description
1 polymer ?
#
loop_
_entity_poly.entity_id
_entity_poly.type
_entity_poly.pdbx_seq_one_letter_code
_entity_poly.pdbx_strand_id
1 'polypeptide(L)'
;MRLFIAIPLPDDAAARAFAILPDVLPGLRRVRPENLHLTLAFLGWTPDERLPDAEAAAKGAAAKVTPFRIALDRAGRFPERGRPRVVWLGIGQGVEDVGRVGAGVAAGLRARSLRFDERPLSPHLTLARVREDASLPEARTVAAAVEGLHIAPIAFDVGAITLFESVLSPKGPRYTARATCPLTAARERQ
;
A
#
# COMPACT_ATOMS: atom_id res chain seq x y z
N MET A 1 -16.50 -2.37 -10.98
CA MET A 1 -15.39 -3.05 -10.24
C MET A 1 -14.81 -2.17 -9.15
N ARG A 2 -14.11 -2.73 -8.17
CA ARG A 2 -13.50 -1.94 -7.09
C ARG A 2 -11.99 -1.82 -7.35
N LEU A 3 -11.50 -0.60 -7.59
CA LEU A 3 -10.13 -0.36 -8.06
C LEU A 3 -9.26 0.39 -7.05
N PHE A 4 -7.96 0.13 -7.11
CA PHE A 4 -6.92 0.92 -6.44
C PHE A 4 -5.59 0.82 -7.21
N ILE A 5 -4.73 1.83 -7.09
CA ILE A 5 -3.39 1.85 -7.67
C ILE A 5 -2.38 1.74 -6.54
N ALA A 6 -1.38 0.87 -6.68
CA ALA A 6 -0.41 0.58 -5.63
C ALA A 6 0.96 0.13 -6.19
N ILE A 7 1.96 0.14 -5.30
CA ILE A 7 3.24 -0.52 -5.49
C ILE A 7 3.15 -1.89 -4.80
N PRO A 8 3.15 -3.01 -5.54
CA PRO A 8 3.27 -4.34 -4.93
C PRO A 8 4.67 -4.56 -4.37
N LEU A 9 4.80 -5.40 -3.34
CA LEU A 9 6.10 -5.81 -2.84
C LEU A 9 6.63 -7.00 -3.67
N PRO A 10 7.96 -7.08 -3.91
CA PRO A 10 8.61 -8.32 -4.31
C PRO A 10 8.41 -9.43 -3.27
N ASP A 11 8.43 -10.69 -3.70
CA ASP A 11 8.10 -11.84 -2.85
C ASP A 11 9.00 -11.94 -1.61
N ASP A 12 10.31 -11.66 -1.76
CA ASP A 12 11.27 -11.66 -0.65
C ASP A 12 10.98 -10.54 0.36
N ALA A 13 10.67 -9.33 -0.11
CA ALA A 13 10.30 -8.21 0.74
C ALA A 13 8.95 -8.45 1.43
N ALA A 14 7.99 -9.05 0.72
CA ALA A 14 6.69 -9.43 1.27
C ALA A 14 6.82 -10.49 2.37
N ALA A 15 7.66 -11.51 2.16
CA ALA A 15 7.94 -12.55 3.14
C ALA A 15 8.60 -11.96 4.41
N ARG A 16 9.60 -11.08 4.25
CA ARG A 16 10.25 -10.39 5.36
C ARG A 16 9.28 -9.48 6.13
N ALA A 17 8.45 -8.72 5.44
CA ALA A 17 7.44 -7.86 6.05
C ALA A 17 6.39 -8.69 6.80
N PHE A 18 5.96 -9.81 6.21
CA PHE A 18 5.03 -10.70 6.86
C PHE A 18 5.60 -11.33 8.15
N ALA A 19 6.89 -11.65 8.20
CA ALA A 19 7.56 -12.25 9.36
C ALA A 19 7.74 -11.29 10.54
N ILE A 20 7.52 -9.97 10.38
CA ILE A 20 7.68 -8.98 11.47
C ILE A 20 6.69 -9.20 12.61
N LEU A 21 5.45 -9.56 12.29
CA LEU A 21 4.42 -9.81 13.30
C LEU A 21 4.43 -11.30 13.70
N PRO A 22 4.20 -11.60 14.98
CA PRO A 22 4.02 -12.98 15.44
C PRO A 22 2.93 -13.69 14.64
N ASP A 23 3.07 -15.02 14.48
CA ASP A 23 2.07 -15.82 13.77
C ASP A 23 0.70 -15.77 14.41
N VAL A 24 0.67 -15.69 15.73
CA VAL A 24 -0.56 -15.55 16.50
C VAL A 24 -0.46 -14.30 17.38
N LEU A 25 -1.30 -13.32 17.10
CA LEU A 25 -1.53 -12.18 17.97
C LEU A 25 -3.05 -12.01 18.10
N PRO A 26 -3.62 -12.25 19.29
CA PRO A 26 -5.06 -12.18 19.50
C PRO A 26 -5.66 -10.86 19.04
N GLY A 27 -6.85 -10.92 18.43
CA GLY A 27 -7.52 -9.72 17.91
C GLY A 27 -6.98 -9.16 16.60
N LEU A 28 -5.92 -9.75 16.02
CA LEU A 28 -5.26 -9.27 14.80
C LEU A 28 -5.57 -10.18 13.61
N ARG A 29 -5.86 -9.56 12.45
CA ARG A 29 -5.93 -10.24 11.16
C ARG A 29 -4.81 -9.73 10.26
N ARG A 30 -3.82 -10.59 10.02
CA ARG A 30 -2.66 -10.28 9.18
C ARG A 30 -3.07 -10.15 7.70
N VAL A 31 -2.42 -9.26 6.98
CA VAL A 31 -2.50 -9.20 5.52
C VAL A 31 -1.61 -10.31 4.96
N ARG A 32 -2.12 -11.08 4.02
CA ARG A 32 -1.35 -12.15 3.38
C ARG A 32 -0.21 -11.57 2.55
N PRO A 33 0.95 -12.26 2.42
CA PRO A 33 2.10 -11.76 1.66
C PRO A 33 1.74 -11.28 0.26
N GLU A 34 0.94 -12.05 -0.47
CA GLU A 34 0.50 -11.72 -1.83
C GLU A 34 -0.38 -10.47 -1.94
N ASN A 35 -0.91 -9.99 -0.81
CA ASN A 35 -1.74 -8.79 -0.72
C ASN A 35 -1.01 -7.58 -0.14
N LEU A 36 0.27 -7.73 0.22
CA LEU A 36 1.06 -6.63 0.75
C LEU A 36 1.40 -5.62 -0.35
N HIS A 37 1.07 -4.36 -0.12
CA HIS A 37 1.28 -3.28 -1.10
C HIS A 37 1.31 -1.91 -0.43
N LEU A 38 1.92 -0.94 -1.10
CA LEU A 38 1.84 0.48 -0.75
C LEU A 38 0.79 1.14 -1.63
N THR A 39 -0.33 1.55 -1.05
CA THR A 39 -1.41 2.20 -1.80
C THR A 39 -1.00 3.61 -2.22
N LEU A 40 -1.21 3.94 -3.50
CA LEU A 40 -1.02 5.27 -4.07
C LEU A 40 -2.34 6.02 -4.23
N ALA A 41 -3.41 5.32 -4.63
CA ALA A 41 -4.75 5.88 -4.75
C ALA A 41 -5.83 4.81 -4.62
N PHE A 42 -6.88 5.09 -3.85
CA PHE A 42 -8.11 4.30 -3.83
C PHE A 42 -9.17 4.94 -4.72
N LEU A 43 -9.58 4.25 -5.79
CA LEU A 43 -10.66 4.70 -6.65
C LEU A 43 -12.03 4.23 -6.10
N GLY A 44 -12.03 3.13 -5.35
CA GLY A 44 -13.26 2.53 -4.87
C GLY A 44 -14.08 1.92 -6.01
N TRP A 45 -15.40 2.01 -5.93
CA TRP A 45 -16.29 1.48 -6.96
C TRP A 45 -16.21 2.33 -8.23
N THR A 46 -15.75 1.72 -9.31
CA THR A 46 -15.54 2.36 -10.62
C THR A 46 -16.32 1.57 -11.67
N PRO A 47 -17.12 2.23 -12.53
CA PRO A 47 -17.79 1.58 -13.66
C PRO A 47 -16.79 0.89 -14.57
N ASP A 48 -17.18 -0.24 -15.17
CA ASP A 48 -16.26 -1.07 -15.95
C ASP A 48 -15.77 -0.36 -17.21
N GLU A 49 -16.61 0.48 -17.83
CA GLU A 49 -16.26 1.33 -18.96
C GLU A 49 -15.20 2.40 -18.64
N ARG A 50 -14.95 2.68 -17.37
CA ARG A 50 -13.94 3.65 -16.91
C ARG A 50 -12.59 2.99 -16.61
N LEU A 51 -12.46 1.66 -16.75
CA LEU A 51 -11.20 0.94 -16.57
C LEU A 51 -10.07 1.49 -17.46
N PRO A 52 -10.28 1.74 -18.78
CA PRO A 52 -9.23 2.29 -19.63
C PRO A 52 -8.70 3.65 -19.16
N ASP A 53 -9.55 4.49 -18.57
CA ASP A 53 -9.15 5.78 -18.00
C ASP A 53 -8.25 5.62 -16.77
N ALA A 54 -8.58 4.65 -15.90
CA ALA A 54 -7.77 4.35 -14.73
C ALA A 54 -6.39 3.77 -15.13
N GLU A 55 -6.37 2.90 -16.14
CA GLU A 55 -5.13 2.36 -16.71
C GLU A 55 -4.27 3.47 -17.34
N ALA A 56 -4.87 4.37 -18.11
CA ALA A 56 -4.17 5.51 -18.72
C ALA A 56 -3.61 6.47 -17.66
N ALA A 57 -4.32 6.69 -16.55
CA ALA A 57 -3.85 7.51 -15.44
C ALA A 57 -2.61 6.87 -14.79
N ALA A 58 -2.65 5.57 -14.49
CA ALA A 58 -1.52 4.84 -13.91
C ALA A 58 -0.32 4.82 -14.85
N LYS A 59 -0.52 4.50 -16.13
CA LYS A 59 0.53 4.47 -17.15
C LYS A 59 1.18 5.84 -17.36
N GLY A 60 0.38 6.91 -17.43
CA GLY A 60 0.88 8.27 -17.60
C GLY A 60 1.69 8.77 -16.40
N ALA A 61 1.33 8.35 -15.18
CA ALA A 61 2.11 8.63 -13.97
C ALA A 61 3.44 7.86 -13.96
N ALA A 62 3.39 6.56 -14.24
CA ALA A 62 4.57 5.69 -14.28
C ALA A 62 5.62 6.14 -15.28
N ALA A 63 5.20 6.59 -16.46
CA ALA A 63 6.09 7.04 -17.53
C ALA A 63 6.92 8.29 -17.17
N LYS A 64 6.57 9.02 -16.12
CA LYS A 64 7.24 10.25 -15.68
C LYS A 64 8.20 10.04 -14.51
N VAL A 65 8.34 8.83 -14.01
CA VAL A 65 9.18 8.51 -12.85
C VAL A 65 10.20 7.44 -13.22
N THR A 66 11.46 7.65 -12.83
CA THR A 66 12.50 6.62 -12.95
C THR A 66 12.31 5.54 -11.89
N PRO A 67 12.73 4.29 -12.13
CA PRO A 67 12.83 3.29 -11.07
C PRO A 67 13.62 3.82 -9.87
N PHE A 68 13.15 3.51 -8.67
CA PHE A 68 13.75 3.99 -7.41
C PHE A 68 13.77 2.90 -6.36
N ARG A 69 14.55 3.13 -5.30
CA ARG A 69 14.65 2.22 -4.16
C ARG A 69 13.92 2.78 -2.96
N ILE A 70 13.21 1.93 -2.23
CA ILE A 70 12.59 2.27 -0.95
C ILE A 70 13.10 1.36 0.15
N ALA A 71 13.00 1.82 1.41
CA ALA A 71 13.19 1.01 2.59
C ALA A 71 12.06 1.25 3.60
N LEU A 72 11.50 0.16 4.09
CA LEU A 72 10.53 0.15 5.18
C LEU A 72 11.29 -0.06 6.48
N ASP A 73 11.29 0.89 7.39
CA ASP A 73 12.16 0.93 8.57
C ASP A 73 11.45 1.35 9.86
N ARG A 74 10.17 1.65 9.80
CA ARG A 74 9.36 2.09 10.94
C ARG A 74 8.08 1.28 11.05
N ALA A 75 7.70 0.92 12.27
CA ALA A 75 6.39 0.36 12.56
C ALA A 75 5.49 1.42 13.20
N GLY A 76 4.19 1.28 12.99
CA GLY A 76 3.21 2.14 13.62
C GLY A 76 1.80 1.56 13.57
N ARG A 77 0.87 2.32 14.12
CA ARG A 77 -0.55 1.95 14.15
C ARG A 77 -1.45 3.15 13.86
N PHE A 78 -2.62 2.88 13.31
CA PHE A 78 -3.69 3.88 13.18
C PHE A 78 -4.89 3.47 14.02
N PRO A 79 -5.54 4.40 14.76
CA PRO A 79 -4.99 5.71 15.12
C PRO A 79 -3.76 5.57 16.03
N GLU A 80 -2.92 6.60 16.06
CA GLU A 80 -1.69 6.61 16.90
C GLU A 80 -2.03 6.49 18.39
N ARG A 81 -3.13 7.06 18.82
CA ARG A 81 -3.64 7.01 20.20
C ARG A 81 -4.97 6.27 20.26
N GLY A 82 -5.24 5.64 21.40
CA GLY A 82 -6.47 4.90 21.61
C GLY A 82 -6.41 3.48 21.01
N ARG A 83 -7.58 2.95 20.65
CA ARG A 83 -7.71 1.59 20.14
C ARG A 83 -7.14 1.49 18.71
N PRO A 84 -6.11 0.66 18.46
CA PRO A 84 -5.55 0.48 17.13
C PRO A 84 -6.58 -0.21 16.21
N ARG A 85 -6.54 0.14 14.93
CA ARG A 85 -7.32 -0.50 13.87
C ARG A 85 -6.44 -1.10 12.78
N VAL A 86 -5.27 -0.50 12.56
CA VAL A 86 -4.32 -0.89 11.51
C VAL A 86 -2.93 -0.90 12.10
N VAL A 87 -2.16 -1.94 11.79
CA VAL A 87 -0.72 -2.02 12.03
C VAL A 87 -0.01 -1.89 10.69
N TRP A 88 1.01 -1.03 10.62
CA TRP A 88 1.66 -0.70 9.36
C TRP A 88 3.17 -0.53 9.50
N LEU A 89 3.87 -0.63 8.36
CA LEU A 89 5.26 -0.16 8.21
C LEU A 89 5.30 1.13 7.41
N GLY A 90 6.15 2.04 7.85
CA GLY A 90 6.43 3.31 7.20
C GLY A 90 7.70 3.26 6.36
N ILE A 91 7.79 4.19 5.42
CA ILE A 91 8.91 4.36 4.50
C ILE A 91 9.89 5.35 5.12
N GLY A 92 11.15 4.96 5.29
CA GLY A 92 12.25 5.86 5.62
C GLY A 92 12.90 6.43 4.35
N GLN A 93 13.55 5.56 3.59
CA GLN A 93 14.17 5.95 2.32
C GLN A 93 13.17 5.85 1.16
N GLY A 94 13.19 6.84 0.24
CA GLY A 94 12.38 6.82 -0.98
C GLY A 94 10.95 7.35 -0.82
N VAL A 95 10.60 7.95 0.32
CA VAL A 95 9.27 8.52 0.57
C VAL A 95 8.90 9.62 -0.43
N GLU A 96 9.87 10.42 -0.86
CA GLU A 96 9.67 11.50 -1.86
C GLU A 96 9.33 10.93 -3.24
N ASP A 97 9.99 9.84 -3.65
CA ASP A 97 9.71 9.18 -4.92
C ASP A 97 8.32 8.56 -4.93
N VAL A 98 7.92 7.91 -3.82
CA VAL A 98 6.55 7.41 -3.64
C VAL A 98 5.54 8.57 -3.67
N GLY A 99 5.86 9.69 -3.03
CA GLY A 99 5.05 10.91 -3.07
C GLY A 99 4.90 11.46 -4.49
N ARG A 100 5.99 11.50 -5.26
CA ARG A 100 6.01 11.98 -6.65
C ARG A 100 5.14 11.12 -7.56
N VAL A 101 5.29 9.80 -7.50
CA VAL A 101 4.44 8.90 -8.30
C VAL A 101 2.99 8.97 -7.88
N GLY A 102 2.70 9.06 -6.56
CA GLY A 102 1.33 9.24 -6.05
C GLY A 102 0.69 10.54 -6.52
N ALA A 103 1.43 11.64 -6.51
CA ALA A 103 0.96 12.92 -7.04
C ALA A 103 0.65 12.85 -8.55
N GLY A 104 1.50 12.16 -9.32
CA GLY A 104 1.28 11.90 -10.74
C GLY A 104 0.02 11.08 -11.00
N VAL A 105 -0.22 10.04 -10.20
CA VAL A 105 -1.44 9.22 -10.24
C VAL A 105 -2.67 10.09 -9.95
N ALA A 106 -2.66 10.87 -8.87
CA ALA A 106 -3.77 11.75 -8.51
C ALA A 106 -4.08 12.78 -9.60
N ALA A 107 -3.05 13.39 -10.19
CA ALA A 107 -3.20 14.32 -11.30
C ALA A 107 -3.82 13.63 -12.54
N GLY A 108 -3.35 12.42 -12.87
CA GLY A 108 -3.88 11.63 -13.99
C GLY A 108 -5.34 11.22 -13.81
N LEU A 109 -5.75 10.87 -12.59
CA LEU A 109 -7.14 10.53 -12.23
C LEU A 109 -8.05 11.77 -12.33
N ARG A 110 -7.62 12.91 -11.79
CA ARG A 110 -8.38 14.18 -11.89
C ARG A 110 -8.58 14.63 -13.33
N ALA A 111 -7.53 14.58 -14.15
CA ALA A 111 -7.60 14.96 -15.56
C ALA A 111 -8.61 14.12 -16.36
N ARG A 112 -8.99 12.94 -15.86
CA ARG A 112 -9.99 12.04 -16.45
C ARG A 112 -11.31 12.04 -15.68
N SER A 113 -11.50 12.95 -14.74
CA SER A 113 -12.71 13.02 -13.90
C SER A 113 -13.05 11.69 -13.21
N LEU A 114 -12.02 10.91 -12.83
CA LEU A 114 -12.18 9.71 -12.04
C LEU A 114 -12.25 10.06 -10.55
N ARG A 115 -13.23 9.50 -9.86
CA ARG A 115 -13.33 9.62 -8.40
C ARG A 115 -12.27 8.76 -7.73
N PHE A 116 -11.64 9.29 -6.67
CA PHE A 116 -10.72 8.57 -5.81
C PHE A 116 -10.66 9.25 -4.44
N ASP A 117 -10.03 8.62 -3.46
CA ASP A 117 -9.78 9.22 -2.14
C ASP A 117 -8.73 10.33 -2.27
N GLU A 118 -9.17 11.58 -2.13
CA GLU A 118 -8.32 12.78 -2.31
C GLU A 118 -7.59 13.22 -1.02
N ARG A 119 -7.71 12.46 0.06
CA ARG A 119 -6.94 12.76 1.28
C ARG A 119 -5.44 12.74 0.98
N PRO A 120 -4.64 13.57 1.69
CA PRO A 120 -3.19 13.58 1.51
C PRO A 120 -2.62 12.15 1.60
N LEU A 121 -1.78 11.79 0.63
CA LEU A 121 -1.13 10.48 0.61
C LEU A 121 -0.22 10.33 1.83
N SER A 122 -0.49 9.32 2.65
CA SER A 122 0.37 8.86 3.74
C SER A 122 0.85 7.45 3.40
N PRO A 123 1.96 7.30 2.69
CA PRO A 123 2.40 6.01 2.20
C PRO A 123 2.77 5.08 3.36
N HIS A 124 2.12 3.93 3.43
CA HIS A 124 2.39 2.90 4.43
C HIS A 124 2.05 1.51 3.90
N LEU A 125 2.74 0.51 4.40
CA LEU A 125 2.44 -0.89 4.17
C LEU A 125 1.55 -1.41 5.31
N THR A 126 0.30 -1.74 5.03
CA THR A 126 -0.57 -2.37 6.04
C THR A 126 -0.13 -3.81 6.27
N LEU A 127 0.35 -4.14 7.47
CA LEU A 127 0.70 -5.51 7.87
C LEU A 127 -0.51 -6.30 8.37
N ALA A 128 -1.39 -5.62 9.11
CA ALA A 128 -2.54 -6.26 9.74
C ALA A 128 -3.63 -5.26 10.10
N ARG A 129 -4.83 -5.78 10.32
CA ARG A 129 -5.98 -5.03 10.85
C ARG A 129 -6.44 -5.65 12.16
N VAL A 130 -6.74 -4.82 13.13
CA VAL A 130 -7.38 -5.25 14.37
C VAL A 130 -8.83 -5.59 14.04
N ARG A 131 -9.30 -6.75 14.49
CA ARG A 131 -10.68 -7.19 14.28
C ARG A 131 -11.64 -6.25 15.00
N GLU A 132 -12.82 -6.04 14.43
CA GLU A 132 -13.83 -5.17 15.02
C GLU A 132 -14.34 -5.70 16.36
N ASP A 133 -14.43 -7.03 16.49
CA ASP A 133 -14.82 -7.75 17.70
C ASP A 133 -13.69 -8.01 18.70
N ALA A 134 -12.46 -7.54 18.41
CA ALA A 134 -11.35 -7.68 19.35
C ALA A 134 -11.66 -6.98 20.68
N SER A 135 -11.37 -7.66 21.79
CA SER A 135 -11.56 -7.11 23.12
C SER A 135 -10.58 -5.96 23.42
N LEU A 136 -10.86 -5.18 24.48
CA LEU A 136 -9.92 -4.12 24.91
C LEU A 136 -8.56 -4.67 25.34
N PRO A 137 -8.44 -5.80 26.08
CA PRO A 137 -7.16 -6.42 26.38
C PRO A 137 -6.37 -6.81 25.11
N GLU A 138 -7.03 -7.44 24.13
CA GLU A 138 -6.41 -7.79 22.85
C GLU A 138 -5.89 -6.55 22.11
N ALA A 139 -6.70 -5.50 22.04
CA ALA A 139 -6.30 -4.24 21.41
C ALA A 139 -5.08 -3.59 22.10
N ARG A 140 -4.99 -3.66 23.45
CA ARG A 140 -3.83 -3.20 24.21
C ARG A 140 -2.60 -4.05 23.95
N THR A 141 -2.76 -5.38 23.86
CA THR A 141 -1.66 -6.29 23.51
C THR A 141 -1.10 -5.97 22.12
N VAL A 142 -1.97 -5.72 21.13
CA VAL A 142 -1.55 -5.28 19.78
C VAL A 142 -0.79 -3.95 19.86
N ALA A 143 -1.29 -2.97 20.60
CA ALA A 143 -0.63 -1.67 20.74
C ALA A 143 0.78 -1.81 21.32
N ALA A 144 0.93 -2.56 22.43
CA ALA A 144 2.22 -2.80 23.07
C ALA A 144 3.18 -3.57 22.16
N ALA A 145 2.69 -4.57 21.42
CA ALA A 145 3.50 -5.31 20.46
C ALA A 145 4.06 -4.40 19.37
N VAL A 146 3.26 -3.45 18.84
CA VAL A 146 3.72 -2.50 17.81
C VAL A 146 4.75 -1.52 18.37
N GLU A 147 4.55 -1.01 19.58
CA GLU A 147 5.47 -0.08 20.25
C GLU A 147 6.85 -0.71 20.51
N GLY A 148 6.91 -2.02 20.73
CA GLY A 148 8.15 -2.79 20.95
C GLY A 148 8.84 -3.27 19.67
N LEU A 149 8.29 -3.01 18.48
CA LEU A 149 8.87 -3.50 17.22
C LEU A 149 10.14 -2.72 16.83
N HIS A 150 11.23 -3.45 16.68
CA HIS A 150 12.46 -2.95 16.06
C HIS A 150 12.54 -3.53 14.64
N ILE A 151 12.54 -2.67 13.62
CA ILE A 151 12.49 -3.07 12.23
C ILE A 151 13.87 -2.96 11.59
N ALA A 152 14.47 -4.10 11.25
CA ALA A 152 15.59 -4.11 10.33
C ALA A 152 15.07 -3.63 8.95
N PRO A 153 15.71 -2.65 8.29
CA PRO A 153 15.19 -2.08 7.05
C PRO A 153 14.91 -3.14 5.98
N ILE A 154 13.68 -3.10 5.43
CA ILE A 154 13.28 -3.94 4.30
C ILE A 154 13.37 -3.07 3.05
N ALA A 155 14.49 -3.18 2.35
CA ALA A 155 14.75 -2.39 1.15
C ALA A 155 14.47 -3.21 -0.10
N PHE A 156 13.87 -2.56 -1.12
CA PHE A 156 13.64 -3.15 -2.44
C PHE A 156 13.51 -2.07 -3.51
N ASP A 157 13.66 -2.51 -4.77
CA ASP A 157 13.57 -1.62 -5.92
C ASP A 157 12.14 -1.58 -6.45
N VAL A 158 11.65 -0.38 -6.76
CA VAL A 158 10.34 -0.14 -7.35
C VAL A 158 10.54 0.12 -8.84
N GLY A 159 10.15 -0.86 -9.65
CA GLY A 159 10.23 -0.77 -11.11
C GLY A 159 8.88 -0.53 -11.80
N ALA A 160 7.77 -0.67 -11.07
CA ALA A 160 6.43 -0.51 -11.63
C ALA A 160 5.41 -0.14 -10.56
N ILE A 161 4.28 0.41 -11.01
CA ILE A 161 3.04 0.52 -10.22
C ILE A 161 1.96 -0.34 -10.87
N THR A 162 0.98 -0.78 -10.10
CA THR A 162 -0.06 -1.69 -10.59
C THR A 162 -1.45 -1.17 -10.23
N LEU A 163 -2.35 -1.18 -11.22
CA LEU A 163 -3.78 -1.01 -11.03
C LEU A 163 -4.38 -2.37 -10.66
N PHE A 164 -4.99 -2.45 -9.50
CA PHE A 164 -5.61 -3.66 -8.98
C PHE A 164 -7.13 -3.53 -8.93
N GLU A 165 -7.78 -4.64 -9.22
CA GLU A 165 -9.17 -4.89 -8.85
C GLU A 165 -9.22 -5.66 -7.51
N SER A 166 -10.10 -5.23 -6.61
CA SER A 166 -10.34 -5.85 -5.32
C SER A 166 -11.70 -6.53 -5.29
N VAL A 167 -11.71 -7.84 -5.12
CA VAL A 167 -12.92 -8.63 -4.87
C VAL A 167 -12.94 -9.07 -3.42
N LEU A 168 -13.99 -8.72 -2.70
CA LEU A 168 -14.16 -9.13 -1.31
C LEU A 168 -14.67 -10.56 -1.24
N SER A 169 -14.08 -11.37 -0.37
CA SER A 169 -14.53 -12.73 -0.08
C SER A 169 -14.55 -12.99 1.43
N PRO A 170 -15.27 -14.03 1.90
CA PRO A 170 -15.24 -14.42 3.32
C PRO A 170 -13.84 -14.74 3.84
N LYS A 171 -12.94 -15.17 2.95
CA LYS A 171 -11.52 -15.47 3.27
C LYS A 171 -10.61 -14.22 3.22
N GLY A 172 -11.16 -13.04 2.98
CA GLY A 172 -10.45 -11.78 2.82
C GLY A 172 -10.46 -11.26 1.37
N PRO A 173 -9.88 -10.07 1.14
CA PRO A 173 -9.82 -9.50 -0.19
C PRO A 173 -8.89 -10.33 -1.09
N ARG A 174 -9.29 -10.46 -2.35
CA ARG A 174 -8.49 -10.99 -3.45
C ARG A 174 -8.19 -9.85 -4.41
N TYR A 175 -6.93 -9.64 -4.72
CA TYR A 175 -6.48 -8.62 -5.66
C TYR A 175 -6.08 -9.25 -6.99
N THR A 176 -6.55 -8.64 -8.08
CA THR A 176 -6.20 -9.05 -9.44
C THR A 176 -5.57 -7.85 -10.14
N ALA A 177 -4.36 -8.02 -10.66
CA ALA A 177 -3.71 -6.99 -11.46
C ALA A 177 -4.47 -6.79 -12.78
N ARG A 178 -4.92 -5.55 -13.03
CA ARG A 178 -5.58 -5.14 -14.28
C ARG A 178 -4.58 -4.53 -15.25
N ALA A 179 -3.63 -3.76 -14.74
CA ALA A 179 -2.52 -3.21 -15.52
C ALA A 179 -1.28 -3.05 -14.65
N THR A 180 -0.13 -3.52 -15.12
CA THR A 180 1.19 -3.23 -14.55
C THR A 180 1.87 -2.18 -15.42
N CYS A 181 2.26 -1.06 -14.81
CA CYS A 181 2.79 0.11 -15.49
C CYS A 181 4.26 0.32 -15.09
N PRO A 182 5.24 -0.04 -15.94
CA PRO A 182 6.65 0.16 -15.67
C PRO A 182 6.99 1.64 -15.49
N LEU A 183 7.90 1.94 -14.56
CA LEU A 183 8.51 3.26 -14.42
C LEU A 183 9.57 3.40 -15.51
N THR A 184 9.45 4.40 -16.38
CA THR A 184 10.26 4.46 -17.62
C THR A 184 10.93 5.80 -17.88
N ALA A 185 10.77 6.82 -17.01
CA ALA A 185 11.50 8.07 -17.20
C ALA A 185 13.01 7.78 -17.18
N ALA A 186 13.75 8.39 -18.13
CA ALA A 186 15.19 8.30 -18.12
C ALA A 186 15.76 9.07 -16.91
N ARG A 187 16.82 8.54 -16.28
CA ARG A 187 17.61 9.35 -15.34
C ARG A 187 18.25 10.48 -16.15
N GLU A 188 17.98 11.73 -15.80
CA GLU A 188 18.78 12.84 -16.31
C GLU A 188 20.23 12.56 -15.92
N ARG A 189 21.11 12.48 -16.93
CA ARG A 189 22.56 12.37 -16.69
C ARG A 189 23.03 13.75 -16.23
N GLN A 190 23.37 13.84 -14.95
CA GLN A 190 24.15 14.96 -14.43
C GLN A 190 25.59 14.83 -14.88
#